data_d4c01984030074809fed0f4514645757
#
_entry.id   d4c01984030074809fed0f4514645757
#
_cell.length_a   1.000
_cell.length_b   1.000
_cell.length_c   1.000
_cell.angle_alpha   90.00
_cell.angle_beta   90.00
_cell.angle_gamma   90.00
#
_symmetry.space_group_name_H-M   'P 1'
#
loop_
_entity.id
_entity.type
_entity.pdbx_description
1 polymer ?
#
loop_
_entity_poly.entity_id
_entity_poly.type
_entity_poly.pdbx_seq_one_letter_code
_entity_poly.pdbx_strand_id
1 'polypeptide(L)'
;MVRFRLVPYILLFLLVCAAVQGGAEAQDVSAPAPQPATIIGTAMDTNSGTIPNASVVLQGIVSGDRYTAQTNSYGFFQLSGVKSGVSYRLTVSAKGFGDWSLPSVSLAPGQYLDVTGITLAVTDMVTVQAAGSTEEIAAQQVDLETKQRAFGVLPMFYAVYDPNPVPLGSKLKFKLAFRTAIDPFSIGADFFLAGIKQADNSPRYGQGFQGYAKRVGADYANGFTDIMIGGAVLPAVLHQDPRYFYQGTGSKKSRVLHALSGPFIAKGDNGHWQPNYSSVGGYLSSGAIANTYYPERNRGTAVVFSIALVDAGATMVADVIQEFIPRNMGAKAKGQ
;
A
#
# COMPACT_ATOMS: atom_id res chain seq x y z
N MET A 1 7.77 -13.08 39.60
CA MET A 1 6.64 -12.21 39.24
C MET A 1 7.19 -11.09 38.36
N VAL A 2 7.08 -11.22 37.05
CA VAL A 2 7.58 -10.22 36.09
C VAL A 2 6.47 -9.17 35.94
N ARG A 3 6.63 -8.01 36.57
CA ARG A 3 5.77 -6.86 36.30
C ARG A 3 6.19 -6.28 34.94
N PHE A 4 5.50 -6.68 33.87
CA PHE A 4 5.60 -6.01 32.58
C PHE A 4 5.00 -4.60 32.74
N ARG A 5 5.87 -3.59 32.68
CA ARG A 5 5.42 -2.22 32.58
C ARG A 5 5.03 -1.95 31.10
N LEU A 6 3.79 -2.29 30.76
CA LEU A 6 3.18 -1.91 29.48
C LEU A 6 2.96 -0.37 29.36
N VAL A 7 3.12 0.33 30.46
CA VAL A 7 2.81 1.77 30.57
C VAL A 7 3.52 2.66 29.54
N PRO A 8 4.84 2.50 29.23
CA PRO A 8 5.48 3.38 28.25
C PRO A 8 5.00 3.16 26.82
N TYR A 9 4.62 1.95 26.46
CA TYR A 9 4.11 1.64 25.11
C TYR A 9 2.68 2.13 24.90
N ILE A 10 1.86 2.06 25.95
CA ILE A 10 0.50 2.62 25.95
C ILE A 10 0.56 4.16 25.91
N LEU A 11 1.53 4.80 26.60
CA LEU A 11 1.72 6.24 26.56
C LEU A 11 2.20 6.72 25.17
N LEU A 12 3.09 5.97 24.52
CA LEU A 12 3.52 6.29 23.14
C LEU A 12 2.35 6.14 22.16
N PHE A 13 1.52 5.13 22.35
CA PHE A 13 0.30 4.93 21.58
C PHE A 13 -0.72 6.08 21.78
N LEU A 14 -0.90 6.52 23.03
CA LEU A 14 -1.76 7.64 23.37
C LEU A 14 -1.21 8.99 22.90
N LEU A 15 0.11 9.18 22.91
CA LEU A 15 0.76 10.42 22.43
C LEU A 15 0.63 10.57 20.90
N VAL A 16 0.74 9.47 20.15
CA VAL A 16 0.49 9.48 18.71
C VAL A 16 -0.99 9.75 18.40
N CYS A 17 -1.91 9.21 19.20
CA CYS A 17 -3.33 9.52 19.07
C CYS A 17 -3.68 10.96 19.49
N ALA A 18 -2.99 11.55 20.49
CA ALA A 18 -3.21 12.92 20.93
C ALA A 18 -2.67 13.96 19.93
N ALA A 19 -1.57 13.67 19.22
CA ALA A 19 -1.04 14.56 18.18
C ALA A 19 -1.98 14.73 16.97
N VAL A 20 -2.93 13.82 16.79
CA VAL A 20 -3.96 13.91 15.74
C VAL A 20 -5.15 14.81 16.17
N GLN A 21 -5.25 15.18 17.44
CA GLN A 21 -6.33 16.05 17.94
C GLN A 21 -6.06 17.56 17.83
N GLY A 22 -4.93 17.97 17.25
CA GLY A 22 -4.62 19.35 16.97
C GLY A 22 -5.54 19.97 15.92
N GLY A 23 -6.62 20.62 16.34
CA GLY A 23 -7.27 21.74 15.68
C GLY A 23 -7.81 21.49 14.27
N ALA A 24 -8.91 20.79 14.14
CA ALA A 24 -9.82 21.00 13.02
C ALA A 24 -11.09 21.67 13.57
N GLU A 25 -11.13 23.00 13.57
CA GLU A 25 -12.41 23.70 13.52
C GLU A 25 -13.20 23.13 12.34
N ALA A 26 -14.35 22.57 12.64
CA ALA A 26 -15.29 22.10 11.61
C ALA A 26 -15.84 23.34 10.89
N GLN A 27 -15.15 23.80 9.86
CA GLN A 27 -15.81 24.54 8.80
C GLN A 27 -16.74 23.52 8.11
N ASP A 28 -18.00 23.83 8.16
CA ASP A 28 -19.07 23.18 7.39
C ASP A 28 -18.81 23.49 5.91
N VAL A 29 -17.81 22.78 5.35
CA VAL A 29 -17.49 22.84 3.93
C VAL A 29 -18.51 21.93 3.27
N SER A 30 -19.59 22.55 2.79
CA SER A 30 -20.42 21.97 1.73
C SER A 30 -19.49 21.23 0.76
N ALA A 31 -19.69 19.93 0.60
CA ALA A 31 -18.84 19.11 -0.27
C ALA A 31 -18.71 19.82 -1.62
N PRO A 32 -17.50 20.16 -2.08
CA PRO A 32 -17.34 20.85 -3.35
C PRO A 32 -17.95 19.97 -4.41
N ALA A 33 -18.75 20.56 -5.29
CA ALA A 33 -19.32 19.87 -6.44
C ALA A 33 -18.19 19.12 -7.15
N PRO A 34 -18.40 17.86 -7.59
CA PRO A 34 -17.34 17.04 -8.17
C PRO A 34 -16.74 17.77 -9.37
N GLN A 35 -15.56 18.32 -9.19
CA GLN A 35 -14.86 19.05 -10.25
C GLN A 35 -14.44 18.03 -11.33
N PRO A 36 -14.73 18.31 -12.61
CA PRO A 36 -14.35 17.42 -13.70
C PRO A 36 -12.83 17.34 -13.81
N ALA A 37 -12.34 16.15 -14.07
CA ALA A 37 -10.92 15.87 -14.27
C ALA A 37 -10.54 15.95 -15.75
N THR A 38 -9.25 16.02 -16.03
CA THR A 38 -8.68 16.01 -17.38
C THR A 38 -7.62 14.94 -17.49
N ILE A 39 -7.65 14.16 -18.58
CA ILE A 39 -6.60 13.20 -18.95
C ILE A 39 -5.91 13.70 -20.20
N ILE A 40 -4.59 13.69 -20.19
CA ILE A 40 -3.76 13.92 -21.36
C ILE A 40 -2.80 12.76 -21.59
N GLY A 41 -2.25 12.66 -22.79
CA GLY A 41 -1.20 11.69 -23.10
C GLY A 41 -0.73 11.83 -24.54
N THR A 42 0.36 11.12 -24.87
CA THR A 42 0.93 11.08 -26.22
C THR A 42 1.08 9.62 -26.65
N ALA A 43 0.47 9.28 -27.78
CA ALA A 43 0.60 7.96 -28.38
C ALA A 43 1.82 7.90 -29.30
N MET A 44 2.68 6.89 -29.10
CA MET A 44 3.89 6.67 -29.88
C MET A 44 3.94 5.22 -30.39
N ASP A 45 4.73 4.98 -31.41
CA ASP A 45 5.10 3.62 -31.84
C ASP A 45 6.31 3.09 -31.04
N THR A 46 6.69 1.84 -31.31
CA THR A 46 7.85 1.21 -30.65
C THR A 46 9.19 1.88 -30.96
N ASN A 47 9.26 2.73 -31.99
CA ASN A 47 10.42 3.48 -32.41
C ASN A 47 10.37 4.95 -31.94
N SER A 48 9.45 5.28 -31.03
CA SER A 48 9.20 6.63 -30.52
C SER A 48 8.65 7.61 -31.59
N GLY A 49 8.12 7.10 -32.70
CA GLY A 49 7.37 7.88 -33.67
C GLY A 49 5.98 8.22 -33.14
N THR A 50 5.53 9.45 -33.29
CA THR A 50 4.19 9.88 -32.85
C THR A 50 3.10 9.31 -33.77
N ILE A 51 1.97 8.89 -33.19
CA ILE A 51 0.84 8.30 -33.93
C ILE A 51 -0.31 9.31 -34.01
N PRO A 52 -0.52 9.97 -35.16
CA PRO A 52 -1.64 10.87 -35.36
C PRO A 52 -2.94 10.10 -35.62
N ASN A 53 -4.09 10.72 -35.31
CA ASN A 53 -5.44 10.18 -35.54
C ASN A 53 -5.71 8.83 -34.84
N ALA A 54 -4.94 8.50 -33.81
CA ALA A 54 -5.29 7.37 -32.96
C ALA A 54 -6.59 7.66 -32.19
N SER A 55 -7.48 6.69 -32.14
CA SER A 55 -8.72 6.76 -31.39
C SER A 55 -8.44 6.50 -29.91
N VAL A 56 -8.82 7.43 -29.07
CA VAL A 56 -8.70 7.34 -27.61
C VAL A 56 -10.08 7.19 -27.02
N VAL A 57 -10.31 6.12 -26.28
CA VAL A 57 -11.59 5.80 -25.63
C VAL A 57 -11.35 5.61 -24.14
N LEU A 58 -12.04 6.42 -23.34
CA LEU A 58 -12.10 6.26 -21.89
C LEU A 58 -13.50 5.75 -21.52
N GLN A 59 -13.58 4.54 -21.01
CA GLN A 59 -14.84 3.87 -20.66
C GLN A 59 -14.93 3.62 -19.17
N GLY A 60 -16.01 4.08 -18.54
CA GLY A 60 -16.32 3.74 -17.15
C GLY A 60 -16.58 2.25 -16.99
N ILE A 61 -15.89 1.63 -16.04
CA ILE A 61 -15.96 0.16 -15.84
C ILE A 61 -17.35 -0.24 -15.33
N VAL A 62 -17.96 0.59 -14.49
CA VAL A 62 -19.28 0.33 -13.88
C VAL A 62 -20.32 1.38 -14.29
N SER A 63 -19.92 2.64 -14.47
CA SER A 63 -20.84 3.76 -14.67
C SER A 63 -21.44 3.87 -16.08
N GLY A 64 -20.88 3.15 -17.07
CA GLY A 64 -21.28 3.28 -18.47
C GLY A 64 -20.84 4.59 -19.14
N ASP A 65 -20.23 5.52 -18.42
CA ASP A 65 -19.72 6.78 -18.98
C ASP A 65 -18.66 6.50 -20.05
N ARG A 66 -18.70 7.23 -21.17
CA ARG A 66 -17.73 7.09 -22.26
C ARG A 66 -17.28 8.45 -22.75
N TYR A 67 -15.97 8.64 -22.82
CA TYR A 67 -15.32 9.82 -23.39
C TYR A 67 -14.41 9.37 -24.53
N THR A 68 -14.36 10.17 -25.60
CA THR A 68 -13.57 9.87 -26.79
C THR A 68 -12.76 11.08 -27.22
N ALA A 69 -11.55 10.86 -27.70
CA ALA A 69 -10.72 11.86 -28.36
C ALA A 69 -9.95 11.21 -29.50
N GLN A 70 -9.30 12.03 -30.32
CA GLN A 70 -8.32 11.58 -31.31
C GLN A 70 -6.99 12.29 -31.04
N THR A 71 -5.88 11.61 -31.33
CA THR A 71 -4.57 12.22 -31.25
C THR A 71 -4.35 13.20 -32.40
N ASN A 72 -3.67 14.32 -32.10
CA ASN A 72 -3.28 15.31 -33.10
C ASN A 72 -2.03 14.85 -33.90
N SER A 73 -1.49 15.72 -34.75
CA SER A 73 -0.29 15.46 -35.55
C SER A 73 0.98 15.11 -34.76
N TYR A 74 1.01 15.43 -33.46
CA TYR A 74 2.08 15.10 -32.53
C TYR A 74 1.77 13.91 -31.66
N GLY A 75 0.73 13.13 -31.97
CA GLY A 75 0.29 12.01 -31.16
C GLY A 75 -0.37 12.40 -29.82
N PHE A 76 -0.56 13.68 -29.55
CA PHE A 76 -1.12 14.18 -28.29
C PHE A 76 -2.64 14.14 -28.31
N PHE A 77 -3.24 13.78 -27.18
CA PHE A 77 -4.68 13.86 -26.92
C PHE A 77 -5.01 14.48 -25.57
N GLN A 78 -6.23 14.99 -25.46
CA GLN A 78 -6.80 15.51 -24.23
C GLN A 78 -8.26 15.09 -24.10
N LEU A 79 -8.62 14.52 -22.95
CA LEU A 79 -9.99 14.23 -22.54
C LEU A 79 -10.34 15.12 -21.36
N SER A 80 -11.18 16.13 -21.58
CA SER A 80 -11.61 17.08 -20.55
C SER A 80 -13.04 16.77 -20.10
N GLY A 81 -13.41 17.25 -18.91
CA GLY A 81 -14.77 17.07 -18.40
C GLY A 81 -15.06 15.66 -17.87
N VAL A 82 -14.01 14.87 -17.57
CA VAL A 82 -14.17 13.51 -17.09
C VAL A 82 -14.67 13.53 -15.64
N LYS A 83 -15.72 12.76 -15.34
CA LYS A 83 -16.24 12.62 -13.98
C LYS A 83 -15.18 12.02 -13.06
N SER A 84 -14.97 12.65 -11.92
CA SER A 84 -14.10 12.14 -10.87
C SER A 84 -14.78 11.08 -10.01
N GLY A 85 -13.98 10.25 -9.30
CA GLY A 85 -14.49 9.21 -8.42
C GLY A 85 -15.02 7.96 -9.11
N VAL A 86 -14.84 7.84 -10.43
CA VAL A 86 -15.21 6.68 -11.25
C VAL A 86 -13.94 6.00 -11.75
N SER A 87 -13.96 4.68 -11.81
CA SER A 87 -12.87 3.90 -12.43
C SER A 87 -13.14 3.73 -13.91
N TYR A 88 -12.16 4.08 -14.74
CA TYR A 88 -12.21 4.02 -16.18
C TYR A 88 -11.18 3.06 -16.74
N ARG A 89 -11.48 2.50 -17.92
CA ARG A 89 -10.50 1.88 -18.82
C ARG A 89 -10.16 2.86 -19.93
N LEU A 90 -8.87 3.11 -20.14
CA LEU A 90 -8.40 3.91 -21.28
C LEU A 90 -7.87 2.96 -22.35
N THR A 91 -8.38 3.11 -23.58
CA THR A 91 -7.90 2.35 -24.74
C THR A 91 -7.46 3.33 -25.83
N VAL A 92 -6.32 3.08 -26.42
CA VAL A 92 -5.80 3.84 -27.56
C VAL A 92 -5.60 2.87 -28.71
N SER A 93 -6.23 3.15 -29.85
CA SER A 93 -6.17 2.29 -31.05
C SER A 93 -5.87 3.12 -32.30
N ALA A 94 -5.07 2.57 -33.21
CA ALA A 94 -4.76 3.20 -34.47
C ALA A 94 -4.71 2.15 -35.60
N LYS A 95 -5.07 2.56 -36.84
CA LYS A 95 -5.06 1.66 -37.99
C LYS A 95 -3.65 1.16 -38.27
N GLY A 96 -3.46 -0.16 -38.30
CA GLY A 96 -2.15 -0.81 -38.50
C GLY A 96 -1.33 -1.00 -37.24
N PHE A 97 -1.89 -0.71 -36.07
CA PHE A 97 -1.29 -0.92 -34.77
C PHE A 97 -2.17 -1.79 -33.88
N GLY A 98 -1.55 -2.49 -32.94
CA GLY A 98 -2.25 -3.17 -31.87
C GLY A 98 -2.81 -2.16 -30.85
N ASP A 99 -3.95 -2.48 -30.25
CA ASP A 99 -4.57 -1.63 -29.24
C ASP A 99 -3.70 -1.58 -27.97
N TRP A 100 -3.47 -0.37 -27.47
CA TRP A 100 -2.90 -0.16 -26.14
C TRP A 100 -4.03 0.10 -25.14
N SER A 101 -3.97 -0.49 -23.95
CA SER A 101 -4.98 -0.24 -22.94
C SER A 101 -4.40 -0.11 -21.54
N LEU A 102 -4.94 0.85 -20.77
CA LEU A 102 -4.77 0.98 -19.33
C LEU A 102 -6.05 0.47 -18.67
N PRO A 103 -6.02 -0.71 -18.02
CA PRO A 103 -7.24 -1.42 -17.62
C PRO A 103 -8.03 -0.72 -16.52
N SER A 104 -7.38 0.11 -15.70
CA SER A 104 -8.05 0.88 -14.65
C SER A 104 -7.33 2.19 -14.38
N VAL A 105 -8.07 3.30 -14.43
CA VAL A 105 -7.63 4.62 -14.02
C VAL A 105 -8.76 5.31 -13.26
N SER A 106 -8.48 5.82 -12.07
CA SER A 106 -9.40 6.63 -11.29
C SER A 106 -8.90 8.05 -11.16
N LEU A 107 -9.81 9.01 -11.20
CA LEU A 107 -9.49 10.44 -11.18
C LEU A 107 -10.05 11.09 -9.92
N ALA A 108 -9.22 11.87 -9.24
CA ALA A 108 -9.67 12.76 -8.18
C ALA A 108 -10.39 14.00 -8.77
N PRO A 109 -11.26 14.68 -8.00
CA PRO A 109 -11.87 15.92 -8.41
C PRO A 109 -10.84 16.97 -8.83
N GLY A 110 -11.00 17.53 -10.05
CA GLY A 110 -10.11 18.52 -10.63
C GLY A 110 -8.72 18.01 -11.02
N GLN A 111 -8.49 16.70 -11.01
CA GLN A 111 -7.20 16.11 -11.34
C GLN A 111 -6.85 16.31 -12.80
N TYR A 112 -5.59 16.70 -13.04
CA TYR A 112 -4.96 16.69 -14.35
C TYR A 112 -4.00 15.49 -14.40
N LEU A 113 -4.32 14.47 -15.19
CA LEU A 113 -3.56 13.22 -15.27
C LEU A 113 -2.85 13.14 -16.62
N ASP A 114 -1.53 13.06 -16.59
CA ASP A 114 -0.70 12.75 -17.76
C ASP A 114 -0.41 11.25 -17.81
N VAL A 115 -0.91 10.58 -18.85
CA VAL A 115 -0.69 9.16 -19.10
C VAL A 115 0.54 9.01 -20.00
N THR A 116 1.65 8.62 -19.38
CA THR A 116 2.91 8.38 -20.07
C THR A 116 3.07 6.92 -20.50
N GLY A 117 3.89 6.66 -21.54
CA GLY A 117 4.23 5.31 -21.98
C GLY A 117 3.15 4.65 -22.84
N ILE A 118 2.34 5.44 -23.56
CA ILE A 118 1.37 4.91 -24.52
C ILE A 118 2.14 4.52 -25.79
N THR A 119 2.51 3.23 -25.89
CA THR A 119 3.26 2.70 -27.02
C THR A 119 2.44 1.65 -27.75
N LEU A 120 2.15 1.88 -29.04
CA LEU A 120 1.42 0.96 -29.89
C LEU A 120 2.42 0.20 -30.77
N ALA A 121 2.31 -1.13 -30.80
CA ALA A 121 3.12 -1.96 -31.69
C ALA A 121 2.47 -2.06 -33.09
N VAL A 122 3.30 -2.02 -34.15
CA VAL A 122 2.81 -2.25 -35.52
C VAL A 122 2.26 -3.68 -35.65
N THR A 123 1.07 -3.81 -36.17
CA THR A 123 0.44 -5.13 -36.34
C THR A 123 0.71 -5.67 -37.73
N ASP A 124 1.70 -6.55 -37.87
CA ASP A 124 1.68 -7.57 -38.92
C ASP A 124 0.93 -8.77 -38.35
N MET A 125 -0.34 -8.89 -38.81
CA MET A 125 -1.26 -10.04 -38.60
C MET A 125 -1.34 -10.64 -37.19
N VAL A 126 -2.40 -10.24 -36.50
CA VAL A 126 -3.22 -11.05 -35.59
C VAL A 126 -2.50 -11.87 -34.52
N THR A 127 -2.38 -11.28 -33.37
CA THR A 127 -2.77 -11.98 -32.15
C THR A 127 -3.43 -10.94 -31.23
N VAL A 128 -4.72 -11.12 -31.00
CA VAL A 128 -5.46 -10.43 -29.95
C VAL A 128 -4.79 -10.82 -28.62
N GLN A 129 -3.81 -10.06 -28.16
CA GLN A 129 -3.45 -10.08 -26.75
C GLN A 129 -4.41 -9.15 -26.05
N ALA A 130 -5.54 -9.75 -25.67
CA ALA A 130 -6.35 -9.21 -24.61
C ALA A 130 -5.48 -8.85 -23.41
N ALA A 131 -5.78 -7.69 -22.79
CA ALA A 131 -5.38 -7.26 -21.47
C ALA A 131 -4.29 -8.10 -20.82
N GLY A 132 -3.17 -7.48 -20.44
CA GLY A 132 -2.07 -8.17 -19.76
C GLY A 132 -2.59 -9.21 -18.78
N SER A 133 -1.94 -10.34 -18.69
CA SER A 133 -2.40 -11.42 -17.82
C SER A 133 -2.70 -10.83 -16.43
N THR A 134 -3.67 -11.39 -15.73
CA THR A 134 -3.99 -10.98 -14.34
C THR A 134 -2.71 -10.84 -13.48
N GLU A 135 -1.71 -11.67 -13.77
CA GLU A 135 -0.41 -11.66 -13.11
C GLU A 135 0.45 -10.44 -13.48
N GLU A 136 0.42 -9.98 -14.73
CA GLU A 136 1.13 -8.77 -15.15
C GLU A 136 0.51 -7.51 -14.54
N ILE A 137 -0.83 -7.44 -14.48
CA ILE A 137 -1.54 -6.34 -13.82
C ILE A 137 -1.20 -6.32 -12.33
N ALA A 138 -1.24 -7.48 -11.67
CA ALA A 138 -0.85 -7.60 -10.27
C ALA A 138 0.62 -7.18 -10.04
N ALA A 139 1.53 -7.54 -10.95
CA ALA A 139 2.94 -7.14 -10.87
C ALA A 139 3.13 -5.63 -11.00
N GLN A 140 2.39 -4.98 -11.91
CA GLN A 140 2.40 -3.52 -12.06
C GLN A 140 1.81 -2.82 -10.83
N GLN A 141 0.73 -3.35 -10.25
CA GLN A 141 0.18 -2.82 -9.01
C GLN A 141 1.21 -2.87 -7.87
N VAL A 142 1.88 -4.00 -7.67
CA VAL A 142 2.92 -4.14 -6.65
C VAL A 142 4.09 -3.18 -6.90
N ASP A 143 4.50 -2.97 -8.15
CA ASP A 143 5.56 -2.02 -8.48
C ASP A 143 5.17 -0.57 -8.15
N LEU A 144 3.90 -0.21 -8.31
CA LEU A 144 3.38 1.10 -7.90
C LEU A 144 3.27 1.19 -6.38
N GLU A 145 2.74 0.17 -5.71
CA GLU A 145 2.59 0.09 -4.26
C GLU A 145 3.94 0.21 -3.56
N THR A 146 4.98 -0.49 -4.05
CA THR A 146 6.34 -0.44 -3.47
C THR A 146 7.07 0.90 -3.66
N LYS A 147 6.50 1.84 -4.40
CA LYS A 147 7.00 3.21 -4.56
C LYS A 147 6.22 4.22 -3.70
N GLN A 148 5.12 3.79 -3.09
CA GLN A 148 4.28 4.68 -2.29
C GLN A 148 4.96 5.01 -0.95
N ARG A 149 5.08 6.31 -0.66
CA ARG A 149 5.61 6.81 0.61
C ARG A 149 4.80 8.00 1.09
N ALA A 150 4.40 7.97 2.36
CA ALA A 150 3.87 9.15 3.01
C ALA A 150 5.03 10.09 3.38
N PHE A 151 4.84 11.39 3.16
CA PHE A 151 5.85 12.42 3.41
C PHE A 151 7.21 12.15 2.74
N GLY A 152 7.23 11.33 1.68
CA GLY A 152 8.45 10.94 0.97
C GLY A 152 9.35 9.94 1.70
N VAL A 153 9.05 9.56 2.93
CA VAL A 153 9.90 8.73 3.80
C VAL A 153 9.19 7.46 4.27
N LEU A 154 8.00 7.58 4.84
CA LEU A 154 7.26 6.47 5.44
C LEU A 154 6.72 5.51 4.36
N PRO A 155 7.14 4.23 4.33
CA PRO A 155 6.67 3.27 3.33
C PRO A 155 5.19 2.96 3.53
N MET A 156 4.43 2.97 2.42
CA MET A 156 3.00 2.62 2.37
C MET A 156 2.78 1.46 1.39
N PHE A 157 3.68 0.48 1.40
CA PHE A 157 3.75 -0.57 0.39
C PHE A 157 2.57 -1.53 0.42
N TYR A 158 1.95 -1.68 1.59
CA TYR A 158 0.77 -2.53 1.76
C TYR A 158 -0.56 -1.82 1.56
N ALA A 159 -0.57 -0.51 1.29
CA ALA A 159 -1.81 0.24 1.10
C ALA A 159 -2.35 0.10 -0.33
N VAL A 160 -3.55 -0.43 -0.46
CA VAL A 160 -4.29 -0.55 -1.73
C VAL A 160 -5.35 0.53 -1.80
N TYR A 161 -5.18 1.43 -2.75
CA TYR A 161 -6.13 2.52 -3.02
C TYR A 161 -7.01 2.26 -4.25
N ASP A 162 -6.74 1.19 -5.00
CA ASP A 162 -7.56 0.76 -6.12
C ASP A 162 -8.83 0.09 -5.57
N PRO A 163 -10.03 0.52 -5.97
CA PRO A 163 -11.28 -0.11 -5.54
C PRO A 163 -11.45 -1.54 -6.07
N ASN A 164 -10.77 -1.89 -7.17
CA ASN A 164 -10.82 -3.21 -7.79
C ASN A 164 -9.41 -3.83 -7.94
N PRO A 165 -8.69 -4.04 -6.84
CA PRO A 165 -7.35 -4.56 -6.91
C PRO A 165 -7.36 -6.03 -7.35
N VAL A 166 -6.35 -6.40 -8.13
CA VAL A 166 -6.13 -7.79 -8.52
C VAL A 166 -5.49 -8.55 -7.36
N PRO A 167 -5.95 -9.77 -7.05
CA PRO A 167 -5.33 -10.63 -6.06
C PRO A 167 -3.85 -10.90 -6.38
N LEU A 168 -3.02 -10.94 -5.34
CA LEU A 168 -1.59 -11.19 -5.50
C LEU A 168 -1.30 -12.69 -5.57
N GLY A 169 -0.59 -13.13 -6.61
CA GLY A 169 0.03 -14.45 -6.61
C GLY A 169 1.13 -14.58 -5.54
N SER A 170 1.46 -15.80 -5.13
CA SER A 170 2.43 -16.07 -4.04
C SER A 170 3.76 -15.35 -4.28
N LYS A 171 4.30 -15.35 -5.50
CA LYS A 171 5.55 -14.66 -5.85
C LYS A 171 5.51 -13.16 -5.53
N LEU A 172 4.37 -12.50 -5.79
CA LEU A 172 4.20 -11.07 -5.53
C LEU A 172 4.03 -10.78 -4.03
N LYS A 173 3.38 -11.67 -3.27
CA LYS A 173 3.31 -11.59 -1.81
C LYS A 173 4.72 -11.63 -1.20
N PHE A 174 5.57 -12.56 -1.66
CA PHE A 174 6.97 -12.61 -1.24
C PHE A 174 7.78 -11.37 -1.66
N LYS A 175 7.59 -10.87 -2.88
CA LYS A 175 8.26 -9.65 -3.36
C LYS A 175 7.90 -8.45 -2.46
N LEU A 176 6.62 -8.29 -2.14
CA LEU A 176 6.12 -7.19 -1.30
C LEU A 176 6.68 -7.30 0.13
N ALA A 177 6.59 -8.47 0.75
CA ALA A 177 7.11 -8.72 2.09
C ALA A 177 8.63 -8.48 2.18
N PHE A 178 9.41 -9.04 1.26
CA PHE A 178 10.85 -8.85 1.23
C PHE A 178 11.23 -7.37 1.05
N ARG A 179 10.53 -6.66 0.14
CA ARG A 179 10.78 -5.23 -0.08
C ARG A 179 10.53 -4.40 1.17
N THR A 180 9.49 -4.75 1.94
CA THR A 180 9.16 -4.08 3.21
C THR A 180 10.17 -4.39 4.30
N ALA A 181 10.59 -5.66 4.42
CA ALA A 181 11.53 -6.09 5.44
C ALA A 181 12.94 -5.45 5.31
N ILE A 182 13.35 -5.14 4.07
CA ILE A 182 14.67 -4.49 3.82
C ILE A 182 14.56 -2.97 3.61
N ASP A 183 13.38 -2.37 3.81
CA ASP A 183 13.22 -0.93 3.62
C ASP A 183 14.02 -0.14 4.68
N PRO A 184 14.81 0.88 4.27
CA PRO A 184 15.62 1.65 5.20
C PRO A 184 14.84 2.31 6.35
N PHE A 185 13.58 2.71 6.11
CA PHE A 185 12.74 3.27 7.15
C PHE A 185 12.35 2.19 8.18
N SER A 186 11.97 0.99 7.73
CA SER A 186 11.66 -0.14 8.62
C SER A 186 12.86 -0.48 9.51
N ILE A 187 14.03 -0.60 8.90
CA ILE A 187 15.29 -0.85 9.65
C ILE A 187 15.58 0.31 10.62
N GLY A 188 15.41 1.57 10.18
CA GLY A 188 15.58 2.75 11.04
C GLY A 188 14.63 2.76 12.24
N ALA A 189 13.42 2.27 12.08
CA ALA A 189 12.45 2.12 13.16
C ALA A 189 12.93 1.11 14.21
N ASP A 190 13.57 0.01 13.80
CA ASP A 190 14.15 -0.97 14.74
C ASP A 190 15.26 -0.36 15.58
N PHE A 191 16.13 0.48 14.99
CA PHE A 191 17.15 1.22 15.74
C PHE A 191 16.53 2.14 16.77
N PHE A 192 15.47 2.86 16.39
CA PHE A 192 14.77 3.78 17.30
C PHE A 192 14.09 3.03 18.45
N LEU A 193 13.36 1.94 18.14
CA LEU A 193 12.68 1.11 19.14
C LEU A 193 13.68 0.43 20.09
N ALA A 194 14.79 -0.06 19.58
CA ALA A 194 15.87 -0.61 20.40
C ALA A 194 16.44 0.43 21.38
N GLY A 195 16.52 1.70 20.99
CA GLY A 195 16.88 2.82 21.86
C GLY A 195 15.92 3.01 23.03
N ILE A 196 14.62 2.97 22.76
CA ILE A 196 13.57 3.05 23.79
C ILE A 196 13.67 1.85 24.74
N LYS A 197 13.81 0.64 24.19
CA LYS A 197 13.94 -0.61 24.96
C LYS A 197 15.24 -0.65 25.77
N GLN A 198 16.28 0.05 25.33
CA GLN A 198 17.54 0.20 26.04
C GLN A 198 17.34 0.91 27.39
N ALA A 199 16.49 1.94 27.44
CA ALA A 199 16.20 2.69 28.67
C ALA A 199 15.61 1.78 29.76
N ASP A 200 14.74 0.84 29.39
CA ASP A 200 14.12 -0.10 30.33
C ASP A 200 14.89 -1.42 30.49
N ASN A 201 16.05 -1.58 29.82
CA ASN A 201 16.79 -2.84 29.74
C ASN A 201 15.88 -4.04 29.37
N SER A 202 15.01 -3.85 28.41
CA SER A 202 14.02 -4.86 27.94
C SER A 202 14.16 -5.12 26.44
N PRO A 203 14.43 -6.35 25.99
CA PRO A 203 14.84 -7.53 26.77
C PRO A 203 16.18 -7.31 27.51
N ARG A 204 16.46 -8.14 28.51
CA ARG A 204 17.61 -7.98 29.38
C ARG A 204 18.94 -8.42 28.72
N TYR A 205 19.32 -7.78 27.64
CA TYR A 205 20.59 -7.97 26.96
C TYR A 205 21.76 -7.23 27.64
N GLY A 206 21.51 -6.51 28.73
CA GLY A 206 22.47 -5.62 29.40
C GLY A 206 22.43 -4.21 28.83
N GLN A 207 23.25 -3.32 29.42
CA GLN A 207 23.37 -1.92 28.99
C GLN A 207 24.59 -1.73 28.07
N GLY A 208 24.76 -0.51 27.57
CA GLY A 208 25.86 -0.13 26.68
C GLY A 208 25.67 -0.57 25.25
N PHE A 209 26.68 -0.35 24.41
CA PHE A 209 26.63 -0.59 22.98
C PHE A 209 26.26 -2.04 22.60
N GLN A 210 26.87 -3.02 23.32
CA GLN A 210 26.60 -4.43 23.05
C GLN A 210 25.13 -4.81 23.33
N GLY A 211 24.58 -4.33 24.45
CA GLY A 211 23.14 -4.54 24.76
C GLY A 211 22.22 -3.89 23.74
N TYR A 212 22.57 -2.69 23.31
CA TYR A 212 21.83 -1.99 22.26
C TYR A 212 21.87 -2.74 20.92
N ALA A 213 23.05 -3.14 20.45
CA ALA A 213 23.18 -3.87 19.20
C ALA A 213 22.40 -5.19 19.18
N LYS A 214 22.38 -5.92 20.31
CA LYS A 214 21.58 -7.15 20.46
C LYS A 214 20.07 -6.86 20.38
N ARG A 215 19.61 -5.71 20.92
CA ARG A 215 18.19 -5.30 20.80
C ARG A 215 17.83 -4.94 19.37
N VAL A 216 18.68 -4.17 18.67
CA VAL A 216 18.48 -3.86 17.26
C VAL A 216 18.37 -5.16 16.46
N GLY A 217 19.30 -6.10 16.64
CA GLY A 217 19.24 -7.39 15.94
C GLY A 217 18.00 -8.21 16.29
N ALA A 218 17.56 -8.18 17.55
CA ALA A 218 16.36 -8.88 17.98
C ALA A 218 15.07 -8.23 17.42
N ASP A 219 14.98 -6.90 17.40
CA ASP A 219 13.85 -6.18 16.85
C ASP A 219 13.73 -6.39 15.34
N TYR A 220 14.86 -6.29 14.63
CA TYR A 220 14.89 -6.60 13.21
C TYR A 220 14.50 -8.07 12.92
N ALA A 221 14.98 -9.04 13.71
CA ALA A 221 14.62 -10.44 13.55
C ALA A 221 13.13 -10.69 13.80
N ASN A 222 12.53 -10.02 14.80
CA ASN A 222 11.09 -10.08 15.05
C ASN A 222 10.31 -9.53 13.87
N GLY A 223 10.61 -8.30 13.43
CA GLY A 223 9.92 -7.64 12.31
C GLY A 223 10.09 -8.41 11.00
N PHE A 224 11.30 -8.87 10.69
CA PHE A 224 11.56 -9.69 9.50
C PHE A 224 10.74 -10.99 9.52
N THR A 225 10.70 -11.67 10.67
CA THR A 225 9.94 -12.92 10.81
C THR A 225 8.45 -12.70 10.65
N ASP A 226 7.92 -11.66 11.31
CA ASP A 226 6.51 -11.28 11.20
C ASP A 226 6.13 -10.95 9.75
N ILE A 227 6.87 -10.06 9.10
CA ILE A 227 6.63 -9.64 7.71
C ILE A 227 6.71 -10.84 6.76
N MET A 228 7.71 -11.71 6.91
CA MET A 228 7.86 -12.85 6.00
C MET A 228 6.82 -13.94 6.25
N ILE A 229 6.49 -14.24 7.49
CA ILE A 229 5.48 -15.27 7.80
C ILE A 229 4.07 -14.71 7.60
N GLY A 230 3.74 -13.58 8.21
CA GLY A 230 2.42 -12.97 8.17
C GLY A 230 2.10 -12.26 6.86
N GLY A 231 3.10 -11.72 6.17
CA GLY A 231 2.95 -10.98 4.90
C GLY A 231 3.20 -11.80 3.64
N ALA A 232 3.85 -12.97 3.71
CA ALA A 232 4.13 -13.79 2.53
C ALA A 232 3.76 -15.26 2.68
N VAL A 233 4.36 -16.00 3.64
CA VAL A 233 4.21 -17.46 3.75
C VAL A 233 2.76 -17.84 4.03
N LEU A 234 2.20 -17.34 5.12
CA LEU A 234 0.81 -17.65 5.49
C LEU A 234 -0.20 -17.11 4.48
N PRO A 235 -0.10 -15.86 3.96
CA PRO A 235 -0.98 -15.41 2.91
C PRO A 235 -0.92 -16.25 1.63
N ALA A 236 0.25 -16.77 1.27
CA ALA A 236 0.38 -17.66 0.11
C ALA A 236 -0.31 -19.02 0.33
N VAL A 237 -0.19 -19.58 1.52
CA VAL A 237 -0.77 -20.90 1.87
C VAL A 237 -2.27 -20.81 2.13
N LEU A 238 -2.71 -19.74 2.81
CA LEU A 238 -4.11 -19.54 3.23
C LEU A 238 -4.94 -18.78 2.20
N HIS A 239 -4.35 -18.43 1.03
CA HIS A 239 -5.01 -17.64 0.00
C HIS A 239 -5.61 -16.33 0.52
N GLN A 240 -4.84 -15.62 1.37
CA GLN A 240 -5.20 -14.30 1.93
C GLN A 240 -4.37 -13.20 1.25
N ASP A 241 -4.97 -12.03 1.06
CA ASP A 241 -4.25 -10.85 0.58
C ASP A 241 -3.67 -10.10 1.80
N PRO A 242 -2.35 -9.93 1.90
CA PRO A 242 -1.72 -9.29 3.06
C PRO A 242 -1.86 -7.77 3.08
N ARG A 243 -2.49 -7.17 2.07
CA ARG A 243 -2.58 -5.71 1.91
C ARG A 243 -3.73 -5.11 2.72
N TYR A 244 -3.53 -3.84 3.12
CA TYR A 244 -4.58 -3.01 3.69
C TYR A 244 -5.41 -2.36 2.58
N PHE A 245 -6.71 -2.54 2.60
CA PHE A 245 -7.64 -2.00 1.61
C PHE A 245 -8.26 -0.70 2.13
N TYR A 246 -7.82 0.41 1.55
CA TYR A 246 -8.28 1.75 1.90
C TYR A 246 -9.79 1.89 1.76
N GLN A 247 -10.47 2.33 2.82
CA GLN A 247 -11.91 2.54 2.79
C GLN A 247 -12.28 3.87 2.12
N GLY A 248 -11.61 4.97 2.49
CA GLY A 248 -11.74 6.29 1.87
C GLY A 248 -13.08 7.00 2.02
N THR A 249 -14.15 6.28 2.27
CA THR A 249 -15.53 6.79 2.33
C THR A 249 -16.19 6.49 3.68
N GLY A 250 -17.27 7.20 3.97
CA GLY A 250 -17.99 7.05 5.23
C GLY A 250 -17.52 8.01 6.33
N SER A 251 -18.03 7.84 7.53
CA SER A 251 -17.69 8.69 8.68
C SER A 251 -16.26 8.42 9.18
N LYS A 252 -15.62 9.42 9.80
CA LYS A 252 -14.29 9.26 10.41
C LYS A 252 -14.24 8.07 11.38
N LYS A 253 -15.31 7.87 12.18
CA LYS A 253 -15.41 6.73 13.10
C LYS A 253 -15.41 5.39 12.36
N SER A 254 -16.16 5.26 11.26
CA SER A 254 -16.18 4.05 10.43
C SER A 254 -14.80 3.73 9.87
N ARG A 255 -14.12 4.73 9.33
CA ARG A 255 -12.78 4.60 8.76
C ARG A 255 -11.74 4.21 9.80
N VAL A 256 -11.78 4.81 11.01
CA VAL A 256 -10.90 4.41 12.12
C VAL A 256 -11.16 2.97 12.53
N LEU A 257 -12.43 2.56 12.68
CA LEU A 257 -12.76 1.18 13.04
C LEU A 257 -12.32 0.18 11.97
N HIS A 258 -12.46 0.55 10.69
CA HIS A 258 -11.96 -0.26 9.59
C HIS A 258 -10.43 -0.44 9.69
N ALA A 259 -9.69 0.66 9.84
CA ALA A 259 -8.24 0.60 9.99
C ALA A 259 -7.79 -0.23 11.20
N LEU A 260 -8.44 -0.04 12.36
CA LEU A 260 -8.13 -0.82 13.56
C LEU A 260 -8.47 -2.31 13.43
N SER A 261 -9.35 -2.68 12.50
CA SER A 261 -9.70 -4.08 12.24
C SER A 261 -8.69 -4.82 11.36
N GLY A 262 -7.77 -4.13 10.66
CA GLY A 262 -6.82 -4.71 9.71
C GLY A 262 -6.01 -5.90 10.24
N PRO A 263 -5.46 -5.87 11.47
CA PRO A 263 -4.77 -7.03 12.03
C PRO A 263 -5.62 -8.30 12.15
N PHE A 264 -6.95 -8.16 12.20
CA PHE A 264 -7.89 -9.27 12.49
C PHE A 264 -8.78 -9.62 11.31
N ILE A 265 -8.91 -8.75 10.33
CA ILE A 265 -9.78 -8.94 9.16
C ILE A 265 -8.98 -8.62 7.90
N ALA A 266 -8.94 -9.56 6.97
CA ALA A 266 -8.28 -9.44 5.67
C ALA A 266 -9.21 -9.86 4.54
N LYS A 267 -8.86 -9.51 3.31
CA LYS A 267 -9.47 -10.10 2.13
C LYS A 267 -8.79 -11.41 1.76
N GLY A 268 -9.57 -12.38 1.29
CA GLY A 268 -9.04 -13.53 0.59
C GLY A 268 -8.69 -13.18 -0.86
N ASP A 269 -7.92 -14.06 -1.52
CA ASP A 269 -7.63 -13.95 -2.96
C ASP A 269 -8.92 -14.04 -3.82
N ASN A 270 -10.03 -14.51 -3.21
CA ASN A 270 -11.38 -14.50 -3.77
C ASN A 270 -12.13 -13.17 -3.61
N GLY A 271 -11.51 -12.16 -2.99
CA GLY A 271 -12.08 -10.84 -2.74
C GLY A 271 -13.02 -10.74 -1.53
N HIS A 272 -13.34 -11.85 -0.84
CA HIS A 272 -14.21 -11.83 0.33
C HIS A 272 -13.47 -11.51 1.62
N TRP A 273 -14.12 -10.77 2.52
CA TRP A 273 -13.59 -10.50 3.86
C TRP A 273 -13.64 -11.75 4.73
N GLN A 274 -12.57 -11.98 5.48
CA GLN A 274 -12.40 -13.15 6.36
C GLN A 274 -11.49 -12.82 7.55
N PRO A 275 -11.44 -13.65 8.61
CA PRO A 275 -10.47 -13.48 9.68
C PRO A 275 -9.05 -13.53 9.15
N ASN A 276 -8.19 -12.61 9.63
CA ASN A 276 -6.80 -12.48 9.19
C ASN A 276 -5.89 -13.49 9.90
N TYR A 277 -6.01 -14.76 9.51
CA TYR A 277 -5.19 -15.84 10.07
C TYR A 277 -3.69 -15.62 9.78
N SER A 278 -3.39 -14.99 8.64
CA SER A 278 -2.01 -14.73 8.22
C SER A 278 -1.30 -13.76 9.15
N SER A 279 -1.89 -12.60 9.45
CA SER A 279 -1.29 -11.62 10.34
C SER A 279 -1.20 -12.15 11.77
N VAL A 280 -2.29 -12.72 12.29
CA VAL A 280 -2.28 -13.31 13.64
C VAL A 280 -1.24 -14.43 13.75
N GLY A 281 -1.15 -15.29 12.74
CA GLY A 281 -0.14 -16.35 12.67
C GLY A 281 1.30 -15.78 12.59
N GLY A 282 1.52 -14.71 11.84
CA GLY A 282 2.79 -13.99 11.76
C GLY A 282 3.22 -13.45 13.11
N TYR A 283 2.35 -12.70 13.78
CA TYR A 283 2.60 -12.14 15.11
C TYR A 283 2.97 -13.23 16.15
N LEU A 284 2.20 -14.31 16.19
CA LEU A 284 2.47 -15.41 17.13
C LEU A 284 3.76 -16.15 16.77
N SER A 285 4.04 -16.35 15.49
CA SER A 285 5.26 -17.02 15.01
C SER A 285 6.50 -16.20 15.32
N SER A 286 6.45 -14.87 15.09
CA SER A 286 7.52 -13.94 15.47
C SER A 286 7.84 -14.05 16.96
N GLY A 287 6.82 -13.97 17.81
CA GLY A 287 6.99 -14.13 19.25
C GLY A 287 7.51 -15.52 19.67
N ALA A 288 7.07 -16.59 19.02
CA ALA A 288 7.54 -17.94 19.29
C ALA A 288 9.01 -18.11 18.90
N ILE A 289 9.42 -17.63 17.74
CA ILE A 289 10.81 -17.68 17.25
C ILE A 289 11.71 -16.79 18.11
N ALA A 290 11.22 -15.66 18.63
CA ALA A 290 11.98 -14.79 19.54
C ALA A 290 12.47 -15.52 20.79
N ASN A 291 11.78 -16.56 21.26
CA ASN A 291 12.26 -17.38 22.37
C ASN A 291 13.60 -18.09 22.10
N THR A 292 14.02 -18.23 20.85
CA THR A 292 15.28 -18.89 20.52
C THR A 292 16.49 -17.98 20.80
N TYR A 293 16.35 -16.67 20.60
CA TYR A 293 17.45 -15.71 20.72
C TYR A 293 17.28 -14.66 21.83
N TYR A 294 16.12 -14.60 22.48
CA TYR A 294 15.96 -13.73 23.66
C TYR A 294 16.74 -14.29 24.86
N PRO A 295 17.16 -13.42 25.81
CA PRO A 295 17.73 -13.88 27.05
C PRO A 295 16.79 -14.82 27.81
N GLU A 296 17.29 -15.83 28.50
CA GLU A 296 16.47 -16.84 29.19
C GLU A 296 15.41 -16.25 30.10
N ARG A 297 15.74 -15.16 30.80
CA ARG A 297 14.78 -14.45 31.69
C ARG A 297 13.64 -13.74 30.95
N ASN A 298 13.76 -13.61 29.63
CA ASN A 298 12.77 -12.99 28.75
C ASN A 298 12.10 -14.01 27.82
N ARG A 299 12.20 -15.29 28.08
CA ARG A 299 11.56 -16.37 27.32
C ARG A 299 10.23 -16.79 27.95
N GLY A 300 9.43 -17.51 27.19
CA GLY A 300 8.17 -18.11 27.63
C GLY A 300 6.97 -17.59 26.85
N THR A 301 5.81 -18.17 27.14
CA THR A 301 4.56 -17.86 26.45
C THR A 301 4.14 -16.39 26.58
N ALA A 302 4.44 -15.76 27.72
CA ALA A 302 4.13 -14.35 27.93
C ALA A 302 4.85 -13.43 26.91
N VAL A 303 6.05 -13.78 26.49
CA VAL A 303 6.79 -13.02 25.45
C VAL A 303 6.14 -13.20 24.08
N VAL A 304 5.67 -14.40 23.74
CA VAL A 304 4.96 -14.66 22.48
C VAL A 304 3.77 -13.74 22.35
N PHE A 305 2.88 -13.72 23.34
CA PHE A 305 1.70 -12.86 23.32
C PHE A 305 2.05 -11.37 23.42
N SER A 306 3.11 -11.02 24.15
CA SER A 306 3.54 -9.62 24.24
C SER A 306 4.03 -9.07 22.90
N ILE A 307 4.84 -9.85 22.17
CA ILE A 307 5.30 -9.48 20.83
C ILE A 307 4.09 -9.41 19.88
N ALA A 308 3.23 -10.42 19.88
CA ALA A 308 2.04 -10.44 19.04
C ALA A 308 1.12 -9.23 19.25
N LEU A 309 0.95 -8.78 20.50
CA LEU A 309 0.16 -7.58 20.81
C LEU A 309 0.84 -6.29 20.33
N VAL A 310 2.16 -6.22 20.44
CA VAL A 310 2.94 -5.07 19.94
C VAL A 310 2.85 -4.98 18.43
N ASP A 311 3.03 -6.10 17.72
CA ASP A 311 2.98 -6.18 16.26
C ASP A 311 1.57 -5.85 15.74
N ALA A 312 0.52 -6.40 16.36
CA ALA A 312 -0.85 -6.04 16.05
C ALA A 312 -1.14 -4.54 16.27
N GLY A 313 -0.64 -3.97 17.37
CA GLY A 313 -0.76 -2.54 17.65
C GLY A 313 -0.02 -1.68 16.63
N ALA A 314 1.18 -2.08 16.22
CA ALA A 314 1.95 -1.40 15.18
C ALA A 314 1.23 -1.42 13.83
N THR A 315 0.63 -2.56 13.48
CA THR A 315 -0.19 -2.69 12.26
C THR A 315 -1.42 -1.78 12.32
N MET A 316 -2.14 -1.73 13.46
CA MET A 316 -3.26 -0.79 13.64
C MET A 316 -2.85 0.66 13.40
N VAL A 317 -1.70 1.08 13.93
CA VAL A 317 -1.17 2.43 13.73
C VAL A 317 -0.83 2.67 12.26
N ALA A 318 -0.17 1.72 11.61
CA ALA A 318 0.15 1.80 10.19
C ALA A 318 -1.11 1.91 9.33
N ASP A 319 -2.13 1.12 9.60
CA ASP A 319 -3.40 1.12 8.86
C ASP A 319 -4.16 2.44 9.06
N VAL A 320 -4.17 3.01 10.28
CA VAL A 320 -4.74 4.34 10.53
C VAL A 320 -3.98 5.41 9.74
N ILE A 321 -2.66 5.34 9.71
CA ILE A 321 -1.84 6.26 8.90
C ILE A 321 -2.19 6.11 7.41
N GLN A 322 -2.27 4.88 6.90
CA GLN A 322 -2.63 4.59 5.52
C GLN A 322 -4.05 5.06 5.17
N GLU A 323 -4.99 4.99 6.12
CA GLU A 323 -6.37 5.42 5.93
C GLU A 323 -6.53 6.95 5.88
N PHE A 324 -5.71 7.71 6.61
CA PHE A 324 -5.91 9.16 6.76
C PHE A 324 -4.87 10.04 6.07
N ILE A 325 -3.70 9.49 5.69
CA ILE A 325 -2.70 10.24 4.95
C ILE A 325 -2.97 10.13 3.44
N PRO A 326 -3.27 11.23 2.75
CA PRO A 326 -3.56 11.20 1.32
C PRO A 326 -2.34 10.78 0.51
N ARG A 327 -2.57 9.96 -0.52
CA ARG A 327 -1.62 9.49 -1.54
C ARG A 327 -0.75 10.60 -2.18
N ASN A 328 -1.22 11.86 -2.18
CA ASN A 328 -0.62 12.96 -2.95
C ASN A 328 0.47 13.75 -2.24
N MET A 329 0.84 13.41 -1.00
CA MET A 329 1.88 14.19 -0.29
C MET A 329 3.30 13.86 -0.74
N GLY A 330 3.53 12.73 -1.45
CA GLY A 330 4.83 12.39 -2.01
C GLY A 330 5.11 12.96 -3.41
N ALA A 331 4.09 13.32 -4.18
CA ALA A 331 4.25 13.83 -5.55
C ALA A 331 4.59 15.33 -5.61
N LYS A 332 4.26 16.11 -4.59
CA LYS A 332 4.56 17.55 -4.54
C LYS A 332 6.01 17.91 -4.20
N ALA A 333 6.82 16.97 -3.74
CA ALA A 333 8.21 17.23 -3.37
C ALA A 333 9.21 17.18 -4.57
N LYS A 334 8.75 16.90 -5.79
CA LYS A 334 9.60 16.86 -6.99
C LYS A 334 9.33 17.98 -8.02
N GLY A 335 8.59 19.00 -7.63
CA GLY A 335 8.23 20.10 -8.52
C GLY A 335 8.54 21.48 -7.90
N GLN A 336 9.77 21.68 -7.36
CA GLN A 336 10.40 22.98 -7.14
C GLN A 336 11.86 22.89 -7.55
#